data_8e06e6cabcaf16f792f7d647ffd05852
#
_entry.id   8e06e6cabcaf16f792f7d647ffd05852
#
_cell.length_a   1.000
_cell.length_b   1.000
_cell.length_c   1.000
_cell.angle_alpha   90.00
_cell.angle_beta   90.00
_cell.angle_gamma   90.00
#
_symmetry.space_group_name_H-M   'P 1'
#
loop_
_entity.id
_entity.type
_entity.pdbx_description
1 polymer ?
#
loop_
_entity_poly.entity_id
_entity_poly.type
_entity_poly.pdbx_seq_one_letter_code
_entity_poly.pdbx_strand_id
1 'polypeptide(L)'
;MALKDNDIIGTIEFLKVVGLNGSTYQLAGPNGEEVKLNQSEVNEEDDLEIGEEYSFFIYPNRSGELFATQNMPDITTTKYDYVKVLKTDRDGAKVDAGLPREVLIPWEDLPKVKSLWPQNGDEVLATLRIDSERQMFARLASETIVSQMYTPVHDDALQNNIIEARAYRVLKIGSFLLSKDGYKIFVHESERKSEPRLGEAVNVRIIGHNEKGELNGSFLPLAHERLDDDGQVIFDLLVEYDGELPFWDKSSPE
;
A
#
# COMPACT_ATOMS: atom_id res chain seq x y z
N MET A 1 -9.92 -4.31 -23.22
CA MET A 1 -11.37 -4.51 -23.49
C MET A 1 -12.07 -3.96 -22.26
N ALA A 2 -12.84 -2.89 -22.38
CA ALA A 2 -13.52 -2.28 -21.23
C ALA A 2 -14.51 -3.29 -20.65
N LEU A 3 -14.55 -3.37 -19.30
CA LEU A 3 -15.61 -4.07 -18.58
C LEU A 3 -16.96 -3.60 -19.16
N LYS A 4 -17.90 -4.49 -19.36
CA LYS A 4 -19.27 -4.09 -19.67
C LYS A 4 -19.73 -3.19 -18.52
N ASP A 5 -20.33 -2.06 -18.80
CA ASP A 5 -20.81 -1.05 -17.83
C ASP A 5 -21.79 -1.58 -16.74
N ASN A 6 -21.97 -2.88 -16.62
CA ASN A 6 -22.89 -3.58 -15.72
C ASN A 6 -22.26 -4.79 -15.00
N ASP A 7 -20.94 -4.86 -14.83
CA ASP A 7 -20.34 -5.97 -14.07
C ASP A 7 -20.34 -5.63 -12.57
N ILE A 8 -21.08 -6.41 -11.80
CA ILE A 8 -21.24 -6.23 -10.34
C ILE A 8 -20.04 -6.76 -9.53
N ILE A 9 -19.05 -7.38 -10.18
CA ILE A 9 -17.86 -7.92 -9.49
C ILE A 9 -16.98 -6.79 -8.95
N GLY A 10 -16.61 -6.91 -7.68
CA GLY A 10 -15.74 -5.94 -7.03
C GLY A 10 -16.45 -4.65 -6.61
N THR A 11 -17.80 -4.65 -6.62
CA THR A 11 -18.66 -3.55 -6.18
C THR A 11 -19.50 -3.96 -4.98
N ILE A 12 -20.11 -2.96 -4.35
CA ILE A 12 -21.10 -3.13 -3.30
C ILE A 12 -22.47 -2.90 -3.92
N GLU A 13 -23.34 -3.91 -3.83
CA GLU A 13 -24.66 -3.88 -4.45
C GLU A 13 -25.74 -4.32 -3.45
N PHE A 14 -26.98 -3.86 -3.67
CA PHE A 14 -28.15 -4.38 -2.99
C PHE A 14 -28.63 -5.64 -3.73
N LEU A 15 -28.61 -6.77 -3.01
CA LEU A 15 -29.07 -8.05 -3.54
C LEU A 15 -30.26 -8.58 -2.76
N LYS A 16 -31.21 -9.17 -3.47
CA LYS A 16 -32.38 -9.78 -2.88
C LYS A 16 -32.10 -11.21 -2.44
N VAL A 17 -32.45 -11.54 -1.19
CA VAL A 17 -32.40 -12.92 -0.70
C VAL A 17 -33.55 -13.74 -1.31
N VAL A 18 -33.24 -14.74 -2.14
CA VAL A 18 -34.25 -15.54 -2.83
C VAL A 18 -34.43 -16.94 -2.23
N GLY A 19 -33.49 -17.41 -1.43
CA GLY A 19 -33.58 -18.71 -0.78
C GLY A 19 -32.38 -19.06 0.07
N LEU A 20 -32.52 -20.17 0.82
CA LEU A 20 -31.47 -20.76 1.63
C LEU A 20 -31.36 -22.25 1.29
N ASN A 21 -30.19 -22.72 0.92
CA ASN A 21 -29.89 -24.12 0.65
C ASN A 21 -28.74 -24.59 1.54
N GLY A 22 -29.06 -25.33 2.59
CA GLY A 22 -28.11 -25.71 3.63
C GLY A 22 -27.57 -24.46 4.36
N SER A 23 -26.25 -24.20 4.24
CA SER A 23 -25.57 -23.05 4.81
C SER A 23 -25.26 -21.92 3.80
N THR A 24 -25.90 -21.97 2.62
CA THR A 24 -25.66 -21.02 1.53
C THR A 24 -26.94 -20.31 1.13
N TYR A 25 -26.99 -19.00 1.32
CA TYR A 25 -28.05 -18.16 0.79
C TYR A 25 -27.89 -18.01 -0.73
N GLN A 26 -29.02 -17.97 -1.41
CA GLN A 26 -29.14 -17.65 -2.84
C GLN A 26 -29.60 -16.20 -2.95
N LEU A 27 -28.83 -15.39 -3.65
CA LEU A 27 -29.12 -13.97 -3.85
C LEU A 27 -29.34 -13.70 -5.34
N ALA A 28 -30.22 -12.75 -5.63
CA ALA A 28 -30.45 -12.26 -7.00
C ALA A 28 -29.89 -10.85 -7.13
N GLY A 29 -29.03 -10.66 -8.13
CA GLY A 29 -28.52 -9.35 -8.53
C GLY A 29 -29.51 -8.53 -9.35
N PRO A 30 -29.23 -7.24 -9.57
CA PRO A 30 -30.14 -6.30 -10.22
C PRO A 30 -30.48 -6.67 -11.67
N ASN A 31 -29.61 -7.41 -12.36
CA ASN A 31 -29.84 -7.88 -13.73
C ASN A 31 -30.13 -9.39 -13.81
N GLY A 32 -30.47 -10.02 -12.68
CA GLY A 32 -30.75 -11.45 -12.60
C GLY A 32 -29.51 -12.32 -12.42
N GLU A 33 -28.38 -11.75 -11.99
CA GLU A 33 -27.20 -12.52 -11.63
C GLU A 33 -27.52 -13.42 -10.43
N GLU A 34 -27.05 -14.67 -10.50
CA GLU A 34 -27.08 -15.59 -9.36
C GLU A 34 -25.82 -15.40 -8.51
N VAL A 35 -25.98 -15.04 -7.25
CA VAL A 35 -24.89 -14.81 -6.30
C VAL A 35 -25.09 -15.70 -5.08
N LYS A 36 -24.03 -16.34 -4.61
CA LYS A 36 -24.03 -17.21 -3.43
C LYS A 36 -23.47 -16.45 -2.23
N LEU A 37 -24.06 -16.64 -1.07
CA LEU A 37 -23.56 -16.09 0.19
C LEU A 37 -23.46 -17.22 1.21
N ASN A 38 -22.26 -17.46 1.71
CA ASN A 38 -22.08 -18.42 2.81
C ASN A 38 -22.60 -17.82 4.12
N GLN A 39 -23.23 -18.61 4.96
CA GLN A 39 -23.75 -18.13 6.25
C GLN A 39 -22.63 -17.58 7.16
N SER A 40 -21.39 -18.03 7.00
CA SER A 40 -20.21 -17.51 7.69
C SER A 40 -19.81 -16.08 7.26
N GLU A 41 -20.35 -15.59 6.15
CA GLU A 41 -20.09 -14.26 5.57
C GLU A 41 -21.23 -13.27 5.87
N VAL A 42 -22.21 -13.68 6.65
CA VAL A 42 -23.27 -12.85 7.21
C VAL A 42 -22.79 -12.28 8.55
N ASN A 43 -23.05 -11.02 8.82
CA ASN A 43 -22.74 -10.41 10.12
C ASN A 43 -23.52 -11.13 11.23
N GLU A 44 -22.91 -11.35 12.39
CA GLU A 44 -23.53 -12.05 13.51
C GLU A 44 -24.83 -11.39 14.04
N GLU A 45 -24.99 -10.09 13.80
CA GLU A 45 -26.14 -9.30 14.25
C GLU A 45 -27.30 -9.30 13.22
N ASP A 46 -27.08 -9.80 12.01
CA ASP A 46 -28.05 -9.75 10.92
C ASP A 46 -28.78 -11.09 10.77
N ASP A 47 -30.11 -11.02 10.72
CA ASP A 47 -30.98 -12.15 10.35
C ASP A 47 -31.56 -11.88 8.95
N LEU A 48 -31.05 -12.58 7.94
CA LEU A 48 -31.43 -12.34 6.56
C LEU A 48 -32.78 -12.98 6.23
N GLU A 49 -33.78 -12.16 5.92
CA GLU A 49 -35.12 -12.60 5.54
C GLU A 49 -35.23 -12.85 4.04
N ILE A 50 -35.88 -13.98 3.66
CA ILE A 50 -36.16 -14.27 2.26
C ILE A 50 -37.16 -13.27 1.70
N GLY A 51 -36.80 -12.62 0.60
CA GLY A 51 -37.60 -11.61 -0.05
C GLY A 51 -37.11 -10.17 0.18
N GLU A 52 -36.26 -9.96 1.19
CA GLU A 52 -35.67 -8.66 1.50
C GLU A 52 -34.35 -8.41 0.79
N GLU A 53 -33.95 -7.15 0.70
CA GLU A 53 -32.70 -6.70 0.06
C GLU A 53 -31.72 -6.19 1.09
N TYR A 54 -30.44 -6.62 0.94
CA TYR A 54 -29.33 -6.20 1.80
C TYR A 54 -28.11 -5.82 0.96
N SER A 55 -27.22 -5.03 1.54
CA SER A 55 -25.98 -4.60 0.90
C SER A 55 -24.90 -5.65 1.06
N PHE A 56 -24.26 -6.03 -0.06
CA PHE A 56 -23.18 -7.01 -0.09
C PHE A 56 -22.06 -6.55 -1.01
N PHE A 57 -20.83 -6.92 -0.65
CA PHE A 57 -19.72 -6.87 -1.59
C PHE A 57 -19.67 -8.16 -2.40
N ILE A 58 -19.44 -8.06 -3.72
CA ILE A 58 -19.50 -9.19 -4.65
C ILE A 58 -18.12 -9.53 -5.18
N TYR A 59 -17.74 -10.81 -5.09
CA TYR A 59 -16.45 -11.30 -5.54
C TYR A 59 -16.57 -12.66 -6.23
N PRO A 60 -15.71 -13.00 -7.21
CA PRO A 60 -15.70 -14.31 -7.83
C PRO A 60 -14.92 -15.30 -6.96
N ASN A 61 -15.32 -16.56 -6.94
CA ASN A 61 -14.47 -17.65 -6.47
C ASN A 61 -13.44 -18.04 -7.56
N ARG A 62 -12.62 -19.07 -7.28
CA ARG A 62 -11.61 -19.54 -8.25
C ARG A 62 -12.19 -20.12 -9.54
N SER A 63 -13.44 -20.59 -9.54
CA SER A 63 -14.14 -21.10 -10.72
C SER A 63 -14.95 -20.03 -11.47
N GLY A 64 -14.92 -18.76 -10.99
CA GLY A 64 -15.66 -17.66 -11.61
C GLY A 64 -17.12 -17.54 -11.16
N GLU A 65 -17.59 -18.38 -10.21
CA GLU A 65 -18.91 -18.21 -9.61
C GLU A 65 -18.93 -16.99 -8.70
N LEU A 66 -20.06 -16.28 -8.67
CA LEU A 66 -20.22 -15.08 -7.85
C LEU A 66 -20.57 -15.43 -6.41
N PHE A 67 -19.83 -14.85 -5.49
CA PHE A 67 -20.07 -14.88 -4.07
C PHE A 67 -20.26 -13.47 -3.52
N ALA A 68 -20.99 -13.38 -2.43
CA ALA A 68 -21.21 -12.17 -1.69
C ALA A 68 -20.65 -12.29 -0.26
N THR A 69 -20.35 -11.15 0.35
CA THR A 69 -20.05 -11.03 1.78
C THR A 69 -20.63 -9.74 2.33
N GLN A 70 -21.06 -9.74 3.57
CA GLN A 70 -21.39 -8.52 4.33
C GLN A 70 -20.14 -7.87 4.94
N ASN A 71 -19.01 -8.58 4.99
CA ASN A 71 -17.73 -8.00 5.38
C ASN A 71 -17.25 -7.06 4.27
N MET A 72 -17.44 -5.76 4.48
CA MET A 72 -17.08 -4.75 3.48
C MET A 72 -15.56 -4.60 3.40
N PRO A 73 -14.95 -4.81 2.23
CA PRO A 73 -13.50 -4.67 2.07
C PRO A 73 -13.06 -3.21 2.16
N ASP A 74 -11.83 -2.99 2.60
CA ASP A 74 -11.22 -1.66 2.64
C ASP A 74 -11.07 -1.05 1.25
N ILE A 75 -10.84 -1.89 0.24
CA ILE A 75 -10.67 -1.52 -1.17
C ILE A 75 -11.76 -2.14 -2.05
N THR A 76 -12.19 -1.39 -3.08
CA THR A 76 -13.12 -1.86 -4.12
C THR A 76 -12.56 -1.55 -5.49
N THR A 77 -13.30 -1.80 -6.57
CA THR A 77 -12.87 -1.40 -7.93
C THR A 77 -12.85 0.11 -8.14
N THR A 78 -13.48 0.87 -7.25
CA THR A 78 -13.58 2.34 -7.30
C THR A 78 -12.91 3.05 -6.11
N LYS A 79 -12.60 2.32 -5.03
CA LYS A 79 -11.98 2.86 -3.81
C LYS A 79 -10.55 2.37 -3.67
N TYR A 80 -9.63 3.29 -3.40
CA TYR A 80 -8.25 3.02 -2.98
C TYR A 80 -8.14 3.15 -1.47
N ASP A 81 -7.39 2.25 -0.85
CA ASP A 81 -7.02 2.33 0.55
C ASP A 81 -5.74 1.52 0.80
N TYR A 82 -5.18 1.63 2.01
CA TYR A 82 -4.05 0.82 2.43
C TYR A 82 -4.49 -0.60 2.75
N VAL A 83 -3.78 -1.58 2.19
CA VAL A 83 -3.98 -2.99 2.47
C VAL A 83 -2.69 -3.62 2.97
N LYS A 84 -2.82 -4.51 3.95
CA LYS A 84 -1.67 -5.18 4.59
C LYS A 84 -1.15 -6.31 3.72
N VAL A 85 0.16 -6.35 3.52
CA VAL A 85 0.84 -7.46 2.84
C VAL A 85 0.97 -8.63 3.82
N LEU A 86 0.46 -9.79 3.42
CA LEU A 86 0.51 -11.04 4.18
C LEU A 86 1.76 -11.84 3.85
N LYS A 87 2.12 -11.89 2.56
CA LYS A 87 3.34 -12.55 2.09
C LYS A 87 3.67 -12.11 0.67
N THR A 88 4.93 -12.30 0.30
CA THR A 88 5.42 -12.04 -1.05
C THR A 88 6.17 -13.26 -1.56
N ASP A 89 5.83 -13.71 -2.76
CA ASP A 89 6.44 -14.86 -3.42
C ASP A 89 6.74 -14.55 -4.90
N ARG A 90 7.07 -15.56 -5.72
CA ARG A 90 7.40 -15.38 -7.14
C ARG A 90 6.26 -14.82 -7.98
N ASP A 91 5.02 -15.02 -7.55
CA ASP A 91 3.82 -14.62 -8.29
C ASP A 91 3.42 -13.17 -7.97
N GLY A 92 3.96 -12.61 -6.87
CA GLY A 92 3.71 -11.23 -6.43
C GLY A 92 3.51 -11.11 -4.93
N ALA A 93 2.79 -10.08 -4.50
CA ALA A 93 2.44 -9.83 -3.10
C ALA A 93 0.98 -10.18 -2.83
N LYS A 94 0.72 -10.96 -1.79
CA LYS A 94 -0.62 -11.31 -1.33
C LYS A 94 -1.01 -10.39 -0.20
N VAL A 95 -2.17 -9.76 -0.34
CA VAL A 95 -2.67 -8.74 0.58
C VAL A 95 -3.99 -9.16 1.20
N ASP A 96 -4.22 -8.66 2.41
CA ASP A 96 -5.49 -8.70 3.10
C ASP A 96 -6.31 -7.49 2.66
N ALA A 97 -7.37 -7.73 1.94
CA ALA A 97 -8.32 -6.71 1.48
C ALA A 97 -9.64 -6.74 2.29
N GLY A 98 -9.67 -7.42 3.44
CA GLY A 98 -10.90 -7.65 4.21
C GLY A 98 -11.83 -8.69 3.58
N LEU A 99 -11.33 -9.48 2.63
CA LEU A 99 -12.10 -10.53 1.96
C LEU A 99 -11.77 -11.91 2.56
N PRO A 100 -12.66 -12.92 2.39
CA PRO A 100 -12.43 -14.29 2.88
C PRO A 100 -11.19 -14.96 2.29
N ARG A 101 -10.52 -14.32 1.35
CA ARG A 101 -9.30 -14.82 0.71
C ARG A 101 -8.29 -13.71 0.46
N GLU A 102 -7.01 -14.08 0.43
CA GLU A 102 -5.92 -13.21 0.00
C GLU A 102 -6.15 -12.73 -1.45
N VAL A 103 -5.82 -11.47 -1.71
CA VAL A 103 -5.84 -10.89 -3.06
C VAL A 103 -4.41 -10.70 -3.54
N LEU A 104 -4.12 -11.06 -4.79
CA LEU A 104 -2.79 -10.97 -5.37
C LEU A 104 -2.56 -9.57 -5.97
N ILE A 105 -1.43 -8.95 -5.66
CA ILE A 105 -0.80 -7.91 -6.47
C ILE A 105 0.20 -8.63 -7.36
N PRO A 106 0.01 -8.66 -8.70
CA PRO A 106 0.89 -9.37 -9.61
C PRO A 106 2.33 -8.83 -9.56
N TRP A 107 3.32 -9.69 -9.78
CA TRP A 107 4.74 -9.33 -9.74
C TRP A 107 5.10 -8.22 -10.75
N GLU A 108 4.35 -8.11 -11.86
CA GLU A 108 4.52 -7.08 -12.89
C GLU A 108 4.25 -5.66 -12.38
N ASP A 109 3.39 -5.54 -11.36
CA ASP A 109 3.06 -4.26 -10.70
C ASP A 109 4.06 -3.91 -9.59
N LEU A 110 4.94 -4.83 -9.20
CA LEU A 110 5.95 -4.63 -8.17
C LEU A 110 7.24 -4.00 -8.72
N PRO A 111 8.10 -3.42 -7.86
CA PRO A 111 9.39 -2.90 -8.27
C PRO A 111 10.25 -3.95 -9.01
N LYS A 112 11.02 -3.54 -10.02
CA LYS A 112 11.92 -4.44 -10.76
C LYS A 112 12.98 -5.10 -9.87
N VAL A 113 13.38 -4.41 -8.80
CA VAL A 113 14.38 -4.89 -7.84
C VAL A 113 13.67 -5.62 -6.71
N LYS A 114 13.92 -6.91 -6.57
CA LYS A 114 13.21 -7.76 -5.60
C LYS A 114 13.44 -7.39 -4.13
N SER A 115 14.58 -6.79 -3.80
CA SER A 115 14.83 -6.31 -2.43
C SER A 115 13.91 -5.17 -2.00
N LEU A 116 13.27 -4.49 -2.98
CA LEU A 116 12.30 -3.43 -2.75
C LEU A 116 10.84 -3.93 -2.74
N TRP A 117 10.62 -5.23 -2.88
CA TRP A 117 9.30 -5.80 -2.79
C TRP A 117 8.78 -5.71 -1.36
N PRO A 118 7.46 -5.52 -1.18
CA PRO A 118 6.87 -5.45 0.14
C PRO A 118 7.01 -6.79 0.87
N GLN A 119 7.09 -6.73 2.19
CA GLN A 119 7.18 -7.89 3.07
C GLN A 119 5.93 -8.01 3.96
N ASN A 120 5.82 -9.11 4.69
CA ASN A 120 4.75 -9.29 5.65
C ASN A 120 4.72 -8.11 6.64
N GLY A 121 3.55 -7.49 6.76
CA GLY A 121 3.31 -6.35 7.64
C GLY A 121 3.45 -4.98 6.98
N ASP A 122 4.08 -4.89 5.81
CA ASP A 122 4.06 -3.66 5.01
C ASP A 122 2.62 -3.35 4.55
N GLU A 123 2.29 -2.09 4.34
CA GLU A 123 0.97 -1.66 3.86
C GLU A 123 1.11 -0.90 2.54
N VAL A 124 0.37 -1.32 1.54
CA VAL A 124 0.43 -0.73 0.20
C VAL A 124 -0.89 -0.09 -0.19
N LEU A 125 -0.84 1.08 -0.82
CA LEU A 125 -2.03 1.76 -1.33
C LEU A 125 -2.47 1.08 -2.64
N ALA A 126 -3.65 0.47 -2.63
CA ALA A 126 -4.14 -0.35 -3.74
C ALA A 126 -5.65 -0.20 -3.96
N THR A 127 -6.12 -0.74 -5.06
CA THR A 127 -7.54 -0.89 -5.43
C THR A 127 -7.75 -2.27 -6.02
N LEU A 128 -8.99 -2.74 -6.10
CA LEU A 128 -9.31 -3.97 -6.80
C LEU A 128 -9.42 -3.75 -8.31
N ARG A 129 -9.08 -4.77 -9.07
CA ARG A 129 -9.27 -4.85 -10.52
C ARG A 129 -9.78 -6.23 -10.89
N ILE A 130 -10.49 -6.28 -12.00
CA ILE A 130 -11.02 -7.52 -12.58
C ILE A 130 -10.37 -7.68 -13.94
N ASP A 131 -9.80 -8.84 -14.20
CA ASP A 131 -9.20 -9.16 -15.50
C ASP A 131 -10.26 -9.64 -16.53
N SER A 132 -9.80 -9.98 -17.73
CA SER A 132 -10.67 -10.49 -18.82
C SER A 132 -11.25 -11.87 -18.53
N GLU A 133 -10.68 -12.62 -17.60
CA GLU A 133 -11.14 -13.93 -17.15
C GLU A 133 -12.04 -13.84 -15.90
N ARG A 134 -12.42 -12.61 -15.53
CA ARG A 134 -13.23 -12.28 -14.35
C ARG A 134 -12.54 -12.65 -13.02
N GLN A 135 -11.21 -12.71 -13.00
CA GLN A 135 -10.45 -12.90 -11.76
C GLN A 135 -10.14 -11.55 -11.11
N MET A 136 -10.28 -11.53 -9.79
CA MET A 136 -10.02 -10.35 -8.99
C MET A 136 -8.56 -10.33 -8.52
N PHE A 137 -7.90 -9.19 -8.73
CA PHE A 137 -6.55 -8.91 -8.25
C PHE A 137 -6.45 -7.49 -7.69
N ALA A 138 -5.42 -7.20 -6.92
CA ALA A 138 -5.18 -5.85 -6.42
C ALA A 138 -4.14 -5.15 -7.31
N ARG A 139 -4.30 -3.86 -7.50
CA ARG A 139 -3.40 -2.99 -8.25
C ARG A 139 -2.95 -1.82 -7.42
N LEU A 140 -1.65 -1.55 -7.43
CA LEU A 140 -1.06 -0.43 -6.72
C LEU A 140 -1.57 0.91 -7.26
N ALA A 141 -1.72 1.89 -6.36
CA ALA A 141 -2.08 3.25 -6.75
C ALA A 141 -0.97 3.86 -7.61
N SER A 142 -1.37 4.46 -8.73
CA SER A 142 -0.44 5.19 -9.59
C SER A 142 -0.11 6.57 -9.00
N GLU A 143 0.96 7.19 -9.51
CA GLU A 143 1.32 8.58 -9.19
C GLU A 143 0.14 9.54 -9.40
N THR A 144 -0.66 9.32 -10.44
CA THR A 144 -1.85 10.15 -10.73
C THR A 144 -2.89 10.06 -9.62
N ILE A 145 -3.12 8.85 -9.09
CA ILE A 145 -4.07 8.64 -7.98
C ILE A 145 -3.55 9.30 -6.71
N VAL A 146 -2.29 9.08 -6.35
CA VAL A 146 -1.69 9.71 -5.16
C VAL A 146 -1.73 11.23 -5.27
N SER A 147 -1.48 11.80 -6.47
CA SER A 147 -1.53 13.25 -6.71
C SER A 147 -2.95 13.85 -6.64
N GLN A 148 -4.00 13.03 -6.64
CA GLN A 148 -5.38 13.47 -6.39
C GLN A 148 -5.77 13.38 -4.91
N MET A 149 -5.01 12.63 -4.12
CA MET A 149 -5.34 12.33 -2.72
C MET A 149 -4.47 13.10 -1.71
N TYR A 150 -3.35 13.69 -2.15
CA TYR A 150 -2.43 14.31 -1.21
C TYR A 150 -2.92 15.67 -0.70
N THR A 151 -2.48 16.00 0.52
CA THR A 151 -2.72 17.28 1.18
C THR A 151 -1.51 18.18 0.95
N PRO A 152 -1.63 19.30 0.21
CA PRO A 152 -0.50 20.18 -0.05
C PRO A 152 -0.15 21.03 1.19
N VAL A 153 1.14 21.30 1.40
CA VAL A 153 1.69 22.13 2.47
C VAL A 153 2.46 23.28 1.86
N HIS A 154 2.11 24.53 2.22
CA HIS A 154 2.69 25.73 1.64
C HIS A 154 3.38 26.62 2.66
N ASP A 155 3.65 26.11 3.85
CA ASP A 155 4.37 26.79 4.92
C ASP A 155 5.43 25.89 5.54
N ASP A 156 6.27 26.46 6.39
CA ASP A 156 7.36 25.75 7.06
C ASP A 156 6.95 25.11 8.40
N ALA A 157 5.65 25.00 8.70
CA ALA A 157 5.17 24.47 9.96
C ALA A 157 5.63 23.04 10.27
N LEU A 158 5.88 22.25 9.22
CA LEU A 158 6.37 20.87 9.34
C LEU A 158 7.89 20.74 9.24
N GLN A 159 8.63 21.81 9.01
CA GLN A 159 10.09 21.75 8.87
C GLN A 159 10.76 21.20 10.13
N ASN A 160 11.69 20.28 9.95
CA ASN A 160 12.37 19.49 10.99
C ASN A 160 11.48 18.52 11.79
N ASN A 161 10.18 18.45 11.52
CA ASN A 161 9.34 17.42 12.12
C ASN A 161 9.66 16.05 11.51
N ILE A 162 9.51 15.01 12.33
CA ILE A 162 9.60 13.62 11.91
C ILE A 162 8.18 13.12 11.67
N ILE A 163 7.91 12.63 10.47
CA ILE A 163 6.60 12.13 10.04
C ILE A 163 6.75 10.66 9.67
N GLU A 164 5.85 9.80 10.16
CA GLU A 164 5.72 8.44 9.68
C GLU A 164 5.00 8.45 8.32
N ALA A 165 5.64 7.84 7.33
CA ALA A 165 5.06 7.72 5.99
C ALA A 165 5.41 6.36 5.37
N ARG A 166 4.64 5.95 4.36
CA ARG A 166 4.83 4.69 3.64
C ARG A 166 5.35 4.94 2.23
N ALA A 167 6.33 4.14 1.82
CA ALA A 167 6.85 4.20 0.47
C ALA A 167 5.83 3.63 -0.53
N TYR A 168 5.23 4.49 -1.35
CA TYR A 168 4.32 4.04 -2.41
C TYR A 168 5.01 3.87 -3.76
N ARG A 169 6.21 4.45 -3.92
CA ARG A 169 7.02 4.33 -5.15
C ARG A 169 8.49 4.51 -4.82
N VAL A 170 9.34 3.61 -5.32
CA VAL A 170 10.79 3.67 -5.11
C VAL A 170 11.48 3.67 -6.47
N LEU A 171 12.29 4.69 -6.72
CA LEU A 171 13.06 4.88 -7.93
C LEU A 171 14.53 5.14 -7.58
N LYS A 172 15.43 4.98 -8.55
CA LYS A 172 16.85 5.29 -8.36
C LYS A 172 17.06 6.72 -7.87
N ILE A 173 16.33 7.69 -8.42
CA ILE A 173 16.41 9.11 -8.07
C ILE A 173 15.96 9.42 -6.64
N GLY A 174 15.11 8.58 -6.05
CA GLY A 174 14.57 8.83 -4.72
C GLY A 174 13.37 7.95 -4.37
N SER A 175 12.92 8.09 -3.13
CA SER A 175 11.74 7.43 -2.59
C SER A 175 10.58 8.39 -2.50
N PHE A 176 9.41 7.95 -2.91
CA PHE A 176 8.15 8.70 -2.81
C PHE A 176 7.31 8.06 -1.70
N LEU A 177 6.95 8.89 -0.73
CA LEU A 177 6.24 8.45 0.47
C LEU A 177 4.90 9.19 0.57
N LEU A 178 3.96 8.55 1.24
CA LEU A 178 2.67 9.14 1.60
C LEU A 178 2.41 8.89 3.09
N SER A 179 2.14 9.96 3.86
CA SER A 179 1.77 9.85 5.26
C SER A 179 0.28 9.52 5.43
N LYS A 180 -0.13 9.15 6.64
CA LYS A 180 -1.56 8.94 6.98
C LYS A 180 -2.38 10.22 6.85
N ASP A 181 -1.76 11.39 7.08
CA ASP A 181 -2.39 12.70 6.93
C ASP A 181 -2.46 13.18 5.46
N GLY A 182 -2.01 12.35 4.53
CA GLY A 182 -2.01 12.63 3.10
C GLY A 182 -0.81 13.47 2.63
N TYR A 183 0.24 13.67 3.44
CA TYR A 183 1.40 14.41 2.99
C TYR A 183 2.22 13.56 2.02
N LYS A 184 2.40 14.10 0.81
CA LYS A 184 3.28 13.51 -0.20
C LYS A 184 4.71 13.98 0.02
N ILE A 185 5.64 13.05 0.25
CA ILE A 185 7.01 13.35 0.64
C ILE A 185 7.97 12.71 -0.35
N PHE A 186 8.92 13.50 -0.86
CA PHE A 186 10.01 13.00 -1.70
C PHE A 186 11.32 12.99 -0.92
N VAL A 187 12.01 11.85 -0.92
CA VAL A 187 13.34 11.69 -0.35
C VAL A 187 14.30 11.41 -1.49
N HIS A 188 15.16 12.37 -1.81
CA HIS A 188 16.18 12.25 -2.86
C HIS A 188 17.20 11.16 -2.50
N GLU A 189 17.87 10.57 -3.52
CA GLU A 189 18.85 9.50 -3.29
C GLU A 189 20.00 9.91 -2.35
N SER A 190 20.42 11.18 -2.38
CA SER A 190 21.45 11.72 -1.47
C SER A 190 21.00 11.87 -0.01
N GLU A 191 19.70 11.84 0.24
CA GLU A 191 19.10 12.00 1.57
C GLU A 191 18.74 10.65 2.22
N ARG A 192 19.29 9.54 1.70
CA ARG A 192 19.08 8.19 2.22
C ARG A 192 20.35 7.33 2.15
N LYS A 193 20.60 6.51 3.18
CA LYS A 193 21.65 5.48 3.17
C LYS A 193 21.17 4.16 2.52
N SER A 194 19.87 3.88 2.61
CA SER A 194 19.23 2.69 2.05
C SER A 194 17.87 3.04 1.46
N GLU A 195 17.41 2.22 0.53
CA GLU A 195 16.10 2.36 -0.08
C GLU A 195 15.04 1.65 0.77
N PRO A 196 13.93 2.33 1.14
CA PRO A 196 12.81 1.65 1.78
C PRO A 196 12.13 0.69 0.79
N ARG A 197 11.58 -0.40 1.31
CA ARG A 197 10.72 -1.28 0.50
C ARG A 197 9.39 -0.60 0.18
N LEU A 198 8.74 -1.07 -0.87
CA LEU A 198 7.37 -0.66 -1.17
C LEU A 198 6.44 -1.02 0.01
N GLY A 199 5.67 -0.06 0.49
CA GLY A 199 4.75 -0.25 1.62
C GLY A 199 5.39 -0.18 3.00
N GLU A 200 6.72 -0.10 3.11
CA GLU A 200 7.42 0.05 4.37
C GLU A 200 7.07 1.37 5.05
N ALA A 201 6.69 1.30 6.33
CA ALA A 201 6.52 2.48 7.16
C ALA A 201 7.90 2.96 7.64
N VAL A 202 8.21 4.22 7.35
CA VAL A 202 9.48 4.85 7.69
C VAL A 202 9.25 6.20 8.35
N ASN A 203 10.14 6.56 9.26
CA ASN A 203 10.20 7.90 9.83
C ASN A 203 11.06 8.79 8.95
N VAL A 204 10.50 9.90 8.49
CA VAL A 204 11.17 10.84 7.60
C VAL A 204 11.16 12.23 8.22
N ARG A 205 12.32 12.87 8.28
CA ARG A 205 12.47 14.26 8.72
C ARG A 205 12.20 15.19 7.54
N ILE A 206 11.31 16.14 7.72
CA ILE A 206 10.97 17.13 6.69
C ILE A 206 12.06 18.21 6.61
N ILE A 207 12.56 18.45 5.40
CA ILE A 207 13.62 19.44 5.15
C ILE A 207 13.14 20.64 4.33
N GLY A 208 11.88 20.64 3.89
CA GLY A 208 11.25 21.72 3.15
C GLY A 208 10.07 21.25 2.32
N HIS A 209 9.56 22.12 1.47
CA HIS A 209 8.48 21.83 0.53
C HIS A 209 8.76 22.45 -0.85
N ASN A 210 8.08 21.98 -1.89
CA ASN A 210 8.13 22.56 -3.21
C ASN A 210 6.91 23.49 -3.48
N GLU A 211 6.89 24.16 -4.64
CA GLU A 211 5.80 25.07 -5.03
C GLU A 211 4.42 24.40 -5.11
N LYS A 212 4.38 23.09 -5.30
CA LYS A 212 3.14 22.30 -5.35
C LYS A 212 2.64 21.89 -3.97
N GLY A 213 3.39 22.19 -2.91
CA GLY A 213 3.08 21.76 -1.55
C GLY A 213 3.44 20.30 -1.27
N GLU A 214 4.26 19.66 -2.11
CA GLU A 214 4.85 18.35 -1.79
C GLU A 214 6.07 18.58 -0.91
N LEU A 215 6.23 17.76 0.12
CA LEU A 215 7.31 17.86 1.09
C LEU A 215 8.60 17.21 0.56
N ASN A 216 9.74 17.78 0.94
CA ASN A 216 11.04 17.14 0.81
C ASN A 216 11.46 16.55 2.16
N GLY A 217 11.97 15.33 2.15
CA GLY A 217 12.35 14.61 3.36
C GLY A 217 13.78 14.08 3.32
N SER A 218 14.29 13.73 4.49
CA SER A 218 15.61 13.12 4.68
C SER A 218 15.52 11.97 5.69
N PHE A 219 16.18 10.85 5.39
CA PHE A 219 16.42 9.75 6.33
C PHE A 219 17.75 9.91 7.07
N LEU A 220 18.53 10.93 6.73
CA LEU A 220 19.79 11.19 7.37
C LEU A 220 19.58 11.92 8.69
N PRO A 221 20.40 11.65 9.74
CA PRO A 221 20.39 12.42 10.96
C PRO A 221 20.75 13.89 10.70
N LEU A 222 20.50 14.74 11.66
CA LEU A 222 20.90 16.15 11.58
C LEU A 222 22.43 16.28 11.43
N ALA A 223 22.87 17.37 10.78
CA ALA A 223 24.29 17.56 10.48
C ALA A 223 25.18 17.55 11.73
N HIS A 224 24.68 18.06 12.86
CA HIS A 224 25.42 18.02 14.13
C HIS A 224 25.50 16.62 14.74
N GLU A 225 24.44 15.80 14.58
CA GLU A 225 24.45 14.39 15.02
C GLU A 225 25.42 13.55 14.19
N ARG A 226 25.51 13.83 12.88
CA ARG A 226 26.50 13.19 11.99
C ARG A 226 27.94 13.55 12.34
N LEU A 227 28.17 14.81 12.75
CA LEU A 227 29.49 15.26 13.16
C LEU A 227 29.96 14.54 14.44
N ASP A 228 29.04 14.24 15.36
CA ASP A 228 29.37 13.47 16.57
C ASP A 228 29.71 12.02 16.23
N ASP A 229 28.93 11.37 15.33
CA ASP A 229 29.22 10.01 14.86
C ASP A 229 30.55 9.94 14.07
N ASP A 230 30.75 10.88 13.12
CA ASP A 230 31.98 10.96 12.32
C ASP A 230 33.19 11.30 13.22
N GLY A 231 33.00 12.14 14.24
CA GLY A 231 34.00 12.47 15.27
C GLY A 231 34.38 11.26 16.09
N GLN A 232 33.42 10.40 16.45
CA GLN A 232 33.70 9.17 17.19
C GLN A 232 34.48 8.17 16.31
N VAL A 233 34.12 8.01 15.05
CA VAL A 233 34.84 7.15 14.09
C VAL A 233 36.28 7.63 13.92
N ILE A 234 36.50 8.94 13.77
CA ILE A 234 37.85 9.52 13.67
C ILE A 234 38.62 9.29 14.97
N PHE A 235 37.97 9.46 16.12
CA PHE A 235 38.61 9.23 17.43
C PHE A 235 39.00 7.76 17.60
N ASP A 236 38.14 6.81 17.23
CA ASP A 236 38.41 5.38 17.30
C ASP A 236 39.59 5.00 16.39
N LEU A 237 39.64 5.56 15.16
CA LEU A 237 40.79 5.40 14.27
C LEU A 237 42.08 5.99 14.86
N LEU A 238 42.02 7.17 15.45
CA LEU A 238 43.20 7.77 16.12
C LEU A 238 43.71 6.88 17.26
N VAL A 239 42.80 6.26 18.01
CA VAL A 239 43.19 5.32 19.09
C VAL A 239 43.82 4.06 18.50
N GLU A 240 43.30 3.53 17.39
CA GLU A 240 43.85 2.34 16.71
C GLU A 240 45.23 2.59 16.11
N TYR A 241 45.49 3.81 15.62
CA TYR A 241 46.76 4.21 15.02
C TYR A 241 47.68 5.04 15.93
N ASP A 242 47.58 4.86 17.25
CA ASP A 242 48.45 5.52 18.25
C ASP A 242 48.51 7.06 18.15
N GLY A 243 47.41 7.68 17.67
CA GLY A 243 47.26 9.13 17.58
C GLY A 243 47.68 9.76 16.25
N GLU A 244 48.16 9.00 15.30
CA GLU A 244 48.50 9.48 13.96
C GLU A 244 47.73 8.70 12.89
N LEU A 245 46.87 9.40 12.11
CA LEU A 245 46.17 8.76 10.99
C LEU A 245 47.13 8.60 9.80
N PRO A 246 47.12 7.44 9.14
CA PRO A 246 47.93 7.17 7.94
C PRO A 246 47.42 7.90 6.67
N PHE A 247 46.41 8.77 6.84
CA PHE A 247 45.75 9.48 5.75
C PHE A 247 46.01 10.98 5.84
N TRP A 248 46.10 11.62 4.68
CA TRP A 248 46.16 13.07 4.53
C TRP A 248 45.20 13.50 3.40
N ASP A 249 44.99 14.81 3.24
CA ASP A 249 44.02 15.39 2.30
C ASP A 249 44.20 15.01 0.81
N LYS A 250 45.34 14.40 0.45
CA LYS A 250 45.69 13.92 -0.91
C LYS A 250 45.69 12.41 -1.04
N SER A 251 45.31 11.66 -0.01
CA SER A 251 45.17 10.21 -0.09
C SER A 251 44.02 9.84 -1.03
N SER A 252 44.22 8.87 -1.92
CA SER A 252 43.16 8.37 -2.79
C SER A 252 42.07 7.70 -1.92
N PRO A 253 40.79 7.89 -2.24
CA PRO A 253 39.73 7.09 -1.61
C PRO A 253 39.91 5.64 -2.06
N GLU A 254 40.04 4.71 -1.12
CA GLU A 254 39.98 3.26 -1.35
C GLU A 254 38.54 2.77 -1.26
#